data_edc29e8bd3e1bb92a0d3148875cd54db
#
_entry.id   edc29e8bd3e1bb92a0d3148875cd54db
#
_cell.length_a   1.000
_cell.length_b   1.000
_cell.length_c   1.000
_cell.angle_alpha   90.00
_cell.angle_beta   90.00
_cell.angle_gamma   90.00
#
_symmetry.space_group_name_H-M   'P 1'
#
loop_
_entity.id
_entity.type
_entity.pdbx_description
1 polymer ?
#
loop_
_entity_poly.entity_id
_entity_poly.type
_entity_poly.pdbx_seq_one_letter_code
_entity_poly.pdbx_strand_id
1 'polypeptide(L)'
;LASRLSEKIGDLEREQAKATAILDAMVEGVIATDGHDHIIVMNERARGIFGLGQARVERRPLLEVIRNVNLHDVLGESRVAADGTVVSREIKLPEPSERVLQVHAVPLRFTGEERGVVIVLHDITELRRLEQVRTEFVANVSHELRTPLTAIHGYLETLLDGALEEPEHARKFLGIVFRHTERL
;
A
#
# COMPACT_ATOMS: atom_id res chain seq x y z
N LEU A 1 -51.03 15.41 6.84
CA LEU A 1 -50.02 14.49 7.43
C LEU A 1 -49.28 13.70 6.34
N ALA A 2 -49.98 13.11 5.37
CA ALA A 2 -49.39 12.35 4.26
C ALA A 2 -48.43 13.17 3.40
N SER A 3 -48.74 14.43 3.09
CA SER A 3 -47.91 15.33 2.30
C SER A 3 -46.56 15.65 3.00
N ARG A 4 -46.58 15.91 4.30
CA ARG A 4 -45.36 16.16 5.10
C ARG A 4 -44.50 14.92 5.23
N LEU A 5 -45.10 13.73 5.27
CA LEU A 5 -44.36 12.46 5.31
C LEU A 5 -43.67 12.19 3.99
N SER A 6 -44.39 12.41 2.85
CA SER A 6 -43.84 12.25 1.51
C SER A 6 -42.69 13.22 1.24
N GLU A 7 -42.79 14.48 1.71
CA GLU A 7 -41.73 15.48 1.59
C GLU A 7 -40.47 15.08 2.39
N LYS A 8 -40.65 14.63 3.65
CA LYS A 8 -39.55 14.12 4.48
C LYS A 8 -38.87 12.88 3.89
N ILE A 9 -39.63 11.96 3.32
CA ILE A 9 -39.07 10.77 2.66
C ILE A 9 -38.22 11.23 1.46
N GLY A 10 -38.73 12.13 0.61
CA GLY A 10 -37.99 12.64 -0.53
C GLY A 10 -36.72 13.41 -0.15
N ASP A 11 -36.71 14.11 0.97
CA ASP A 11 -35.52 14.81 1.47
C ASP A 11 -34.48 13.79 1.98
N LEU A 12 -34.89 12.77 2.74
CA LEU A 12 -34.00 11.70 3.20
C LEU A 12 -33.39 10.93 2.05
N GLU A 13 -34.19 10.58 1.02
CA GLU A 13 -33.69 9.92 -0.17
C GLU A 13 -32.65 10.75 -0.93
N ARG A 14 -32.84 12.08 -1.03
CA ARG A 14 -31.86 13.00 -1.62
C ARG A 14 -30.57 13.09 -0.82
N GLU A 15 -30.66 13.17 0.51
CA GLU A 15 -29.48 13.20 1.37
C GLU A 15 -28.71 11.87 1.29
N GLN A 16 -29.39 10.76 1.30
CA GLN A 16 -28.79 9.44 1.13
C GLN A 16 -28.12 9.31 -0.25
N ALA A 17 -28.78 9.73 -1.31
CA ALA A 17 -28.21 9.70 -2.67
C ALA A 17 -26.95 10.59 -2.78
N LYS A 18 -26.95 11.77 -2.15
CA LYS A 18 -25.76 12.62 -2.10
C LYS A 18 -24.59 11.96 -1.35
N ALA A 19 -24.87 11.38 -0.17
CA ALA A 19 -23.84 10.69 0.62
C ALA A 19 -23.23 9.51 -0.17
N THR A 20 -24.06 8.72 -0.81
CA THR A 20 -23.60 7.62 -1.68
C THR A 20 -22.76 8.11 -2.85
N ALA A 21 -23.22 9.14 -3.55
CA ALA A 21 -22.48 9.72 -4.67
C ALA A 21 -21.09 10.28 -4.26
N ILE A 22 -20.99 10.86 -3.05
CA ILE A 22 -19.70 11.31 -2.50
C ILE A 22 -18.77 10.13 -2.23
N LEU A 23 -19.28 9.08 -1.59
CA LEU A 23 -18.50 7.88 -1.29
C LEU A 23 -18.03 7.18 -2.56
N ASP A 24 -18.86 7.09 -3.58
CA ASP A 24 -18.51 6.45 -4.86
C ASP A 24 -17.53 7.28 -5.70
N ALA A 25 -17.52 8.61 -5.51
CA ALA A 25 -16.54 9.49 -6.15
C ALA A 25 -15.16 9.46 -5.49
N MET A 26 -15.01 8.82 -4.32
CA MET A 26 -13.72 8.70 -3.63
C MET A 26 -12.77 7.76 -4.37
N VAL A 27 -11.50 8.14 -4.43
CA VAL A 27 -10.42 7.30 -5.00
C VAL A 27 -10.09 6.13 -4.07
N GLU A 28 -10.39 6.28 -2.79
CA GLU A 28 -10.13 5.30 -1.73
C GLU A 28 -11.33 4.38 -1.54
N GLY A 29 -11.03 3.11 -1.20
CA GLY A 29 -12.07 2.17 -0.77
C GLY A 29 -12.55 2.53 0.64
N VAL A 30 -13.88 2.55 0.82
CA VAL A 30 -14.48 2.82 2.14
C VAL A 30 -15.43 1.69 2.50
N ILE A 31 -15.27 1.17 3.72
CA ILE A 31 -16.17 0.17 4.32
C ILE A 31 -16.57 0.69 5.69
N ALA A 32 -17.86 0.64 6.01
CA ALA A 32 -18.35 0.89 7.35
C ALA A 32 -19.08 -0.36 7.86
N THR A 33 -18.84 -0.73 9.13
CA THR A 33 -19.49 -1.86 9.80
C THR A 33 -20.24 -1.40 11.05
N ASP A 34 -21.21 -2.20 11.45
CA ASP A 34 -21.87 -2.08 12.76
C ASP A 34 -21.03 -2.73 13.88
N GLY A 35 -21.57 -2.74 15.11
CA GLY A 35 -20.93 -3.35 16.28
C GLY A 35 -20.79 -4.87 16.21
N HIS A 36 -21.42 -5.52 15.26
CA HIS A 36 -21.37 -6.97 15.01
C HIS A 36 -20.57 -7.33 13.75
N ASP A 37 -19.81 -6.37 13.23
CA ASP A 37 -18.99 -6.50 12.00
C ASP A 37 -19.81 -6.72 10.71
N HIS A 38 -21.13 -6.43 10.71
CA HIS A 38 -21.90 -6.44 9.47
C HIS A 38 -21.64 -5.17 8.68
N ILE A 39 -21.49 -5.33 7.37
CA ILE A 39 -21.27 -4.22 6.44
C ILE A 39 -22.53 -3.35 6.36
N ILE A 40 -22.38 -2.08 6.72
CA ILE A 40 -23.41 -1.04 6.55
C ILE A 40 -23.27 -0.38 5.19
N VAL A 41 -22.01 -0.02 4.84
CA VAL A 41 -21.65 0.68 3.60
C VAL A 41 -20.38 0.10 3.05
N MET A 42 -20.33 -0.06 1.73
CA MET A 42 -19.13 -0.37 0.97
C MET A 42 -19.23 0.35 -0.36
N ASN A 43 -18.30 1.29 -0.63
CA ASN A 43 -18.31 2.05 -1.87
C ASN A 43 -17.80 1.22 -3.07
N GLU A 44 -18.04 1.72 -4.29
CA GLU A 44 -17.62 1.03 -5.53
C GLU A 44 -16.11 0.76 -5.58
N ARG A 45 -15.29 1.66 -5.03
CA ARG A 45 -13.84 1.46 -5.02
C ARG A 45 -13.43 0.28 -4.14
N ALA A 46 -14.02 0.12 -2.96
CA ALA A 46 -13.79 -1.04 -2.10
C ALA A 46 -14.26 -2.34 -2.76
N ARG A 47 -15.43 -2.33 -3.44
CA ARG A 47 -15.92 -3.48 -4.22
C ARG A 47 -14.94 -3.89 -5.31
N GLY A 48 -14.37 -2.91 -6.03
CA GLY A 48 -13.37 -3.14 -7.07
C GLY A 48 -12.05 -3.70 -6.53
N ILE A 49 -11.59 -3.24 -5.36
CA ILE A 49 -10.38 -3.75 -4.70
C ILE A 49 -10.51 -5.26 -4.40
N PHE A 50 -11.66 -5.68 -3.89
CA PHE A 50 -11.90 -7.08 -3.50
C PHE A 50 -12.56 -7.92 -4.59
N GLY A 51 -12.79 -7.39 -5.78
CA GLY A 51 -13.37 -8.11 -6.91
C GLY A 51 -14.81 -8.57 -6.69
N LEU A 52 -15.60 -7.86 -5.89
CA LEU A 52 -16.93 -8.26 -5.47
C LEU A 52 -18.02 -7.93 -6.51
N GLY A 53 -17.73 -7.08 -7.49
CA GLY A 53 -18.69 -6.65 -8.51
C GLY A 53 -19.99 -6.12 -7.90
N GLN A 54 -21.13 -6.55 -8.45
CA GLN A 54 -22.47 -6.16 -7.99
C GLN A 54 -23.03 -7.08 -6.89
N ALA A 55 -22.20 -7.88 -6.22
CA ALA A 55 -22.66 -8.76 -5.15
C ALA A 55 -23.28 -7.95 -4.00
N ARG A 56 -24.40 -8.44 -3.47
CA ARG A 56 -25.04 -7.83 -2.33
C ARG A 56 -24.26 -8.15 -1.07
N VAL A 57 -23.64 -7.14 -0.44
CA VAL A 57 -22.73 -7.28 0.70
C VAL A 57 -23.29 -6.67 1.97
N GLU A 58 -24.29 -5.79 1.87
CA GLU A 58 -24.90 -5.09 3.00
C GLU A 58 -25.51 -6.10 3.99
N ARG A 59 -25.35 -5.84 5.27
CA ARG A 59 -25.80 -6.67 6.39
C ARG A 59 -25.16 -8.05 6.46
N ARG A 60 -24.10 -8.30 5.71
CA ARG A 60 -23.30 -9.53 5.82
C ARG A 60 -22.08 -9.27 6.69
N PRO A 61 -21.63 -10.26 7.46
CA PRO A 61 -20.37 -10.16 8.20
C PRO A 61 -19.20 -9.86 7.24
N LEU A 62 -18.35 -8.90 7.60
CA LEU A 62 -17.20 -8.51 6.77
C LEU A 62 -16.30 -9.71 6.45
N LEU A 63 -16.06 -10.58 7.44
CA LEU A 63 -15.20 -11.78 7.28
C LEU A 63 -15.75 -12.80 6.29
N GLU A 64 -17.08 -12.89 6.13
CA GLU A 64 -17.68 -13.76 5.11
C GLU A 64 -17.49 -13.22 3.70
N VAL A 65 -17.51 -11.90 3.56
CA VAL A 65 -17.37 -11.21 2.28
C VAL A 65 -15.92 -11.08 1.89
N ILE A 66 -15.06 -10.70 2.85
CA ILE A 66 -13.63 -10.49 2.66
C ILE A 66 -12.86 -11.42 3.60
N ARG A 67 -12.35 -12.52 3.03
CA ARG A 67 -11.61 -13.54 3.78
C ARG A 67 -10.14 -13.15 3.96
N ASN A 68 -9.91 -12.06 4.69
CA ASN A 68 -8.56 -11.56 4.97
C ASN A 68 -8.38 -11.37 6.48
N VAL A 69 -7.53 -12.19 7.08
CA VAL A 69 -7.28 -12.20 8.54
C VAL A 69 -6.71 -10.87 9.00
N ASN A 70 -5.78 -10.27 8.26
CA ASN A 70 -5.17 -8.99 8.64
C ASN A 70 -6.20 -7.85 8.69
N LEU A 71 -7.17 -7.85 7.77
CA LEU A 71 -8.27 -6.89 7.79
C LEU A 71 -9.19 -7.09 8.99
N HIS A 72 -9.44 -8.35 9.35
CA HIS A 72 -10.23 -8.70 10.53
C HIS A 72 -9.53 -8.27 11.83
N ASP A 73 -8.20 -8.46 11.93
CA ASP A 73 -7.42 -8.02 13.08
C ASP A 73 -7.49 -6.50 13.25
N VAL A 74 -7.34 -5.73 12.16
CA VAL A 74 -7.48 -4.27 12.15
C VAL A 74 -8.87 -3.84 12.63
N LEU A 75 -9.93 -4.54 12.19
CA LEU A 75 -11.30 -4.29 12.63
C LEU A 75 -11.45 -4.51 14.14
N GLY A 76 -10.96 -5.65 14.65
CA GLY A 76 -11.02 -5.99 16.07
C GLY A 76 -10.25 -4.99 16.95
N GLU A 77 -9.02 -4.62 16.53
CA GLU A 77 -8.21 -3.62 17.23
C GLU A 77 -8.88 -2.24 17.25
N SER A 78 -9.45 -1.81 16.12
CA SER A 78 -10.13 -0.52 16.04
C SER A 78 -11.37 -0.45 16.92
N ARG A 79 -12.13 -1.55 17.05
CA ARG A 79 -13.36 -1.58 17.86
C ARG A 79 -13.09 -1.34 19.35
N VAL A 80 -11.96 -1.83 19.86
CA VAL A 80 -11.58 -1.66 21.28
C VAL A 80 -10.73 -0.41 21.51
N ALA A 81 -10.31 0.27 20.47
CA ALA A 81 -9.53 1.50 20.54
C ALA A 81 -10.32 2.66 21.14
N ALA A 82 -9.63 3.64 21.70
CA ALA A 82 -10.26 4.88 22.15
C ALA A 82 -10.85 5.66 20.96
N ASP A 83 -11.90 6.42 21.21
CA ASP A 83 -12.53 7.24 20.17
C ASP A 83 -11.52 8.17 19.51
N GLY A 84 -11.57 8.25 18.18
CA GLY A 84 -10.64 9.04 17.39
C GLY A 84 -9.26 8.40 17.18
N THR A 85 -9.00 7.23 17.75
CA THR A 85 -7.75 6.49 17.48
C THR A 85 -7.81 5.87 16.09
N VAL A 86 -6.79 6.13 15.26
CA VAL A 86 -6.63 5.51 13.95
C VAL A 86 -5.76 4.27 14.09
N VAL A 87 -6.30 3.10 13.82
CA VAL A 87 -5.52 1.87 13.63
C VAL A 87 -5.07 1.81 12.19
N SER A 88 -3.76 1.74 11.96
CA SER A 88 -3.17 1.75 10.63
C SER A 88 -2.32 0.51 10.39
N ARG A 89 -2.53 -0.16 9.25
CA ARG A 89 -1.78 -1.35 8.87
C ARG A 89 -1.65 -1.47 7.36
N GLU A 90 -0.49 -1.93 6.92
CA GLU A 90 -0.30 -2.34 5.53
C GLU A 90 -0.69 -3.82 5.39
N ILE A 91 -1.53 -4.14 4.42
CA ILE A 91 -1.95 -5.50 4.12
C ILE A 91 -1.72 -5.83 2.65
N LYS A 92 -1.29 -7.08 2.40
CA LYS A 92 -1.15 -7.62 1.05
C LYS A 92 -2.36 -8.46 0.70
N LEU A 93 -2.91 -8.21 -0.48
CA LEU A 93 -3.98 -9.01 -1.07
C LEU A 93 -3.39 -9.81 -2.22
N PRO A 94 -3.40 -11.15 -2.18
CA PRO A 94 -2.95 -11.97 -3.30
C PRO A 94 -4.00 -12.04 -4.42
N GLU A 95 -5.30 -11.92 -4.09
CA GLU A 95 -6.43 -12.05 -5.00
C GLU A 95 -7.42 -10.88 -4.83
N PRO A 96 -8.16 -10.51 -5.89
CA PRO A 96 -8.17 -11.02 -7.27
C PRO A 96 -6.97 -10.56 -8.11
N SER A 97 -6.20 -9.62 -7.62
CA SER A 97 -4.91 -9.17 -8.16
C SER A 97 -4.00 -8.82 -7.00
N GLU A 98 -2.72 -9.12 -7.12
CA GLU A 98 -1.73 -8.76 -6.10
C GLU A 98 -1.77 -7.25 -5.85
N ARG A 99 -2.12 -6.86 -4.63
CA ARG A 99 -2.21 -5.46 -4.19
C ARG A 99 -1.61 -5.28 -2.82
N VAL A 100 -1.10 -4.09 -2.61
CA VAL A 100 -0.66 -3.63 -1.29
C VAL A 100 -1.57 -2.47 -0.88
N LEU A 101 -2.28 -2.64 0.22
CA LEU A 101 -3.22 -1.66 0.74
C LEU A 101 -2.70 -1.06 2.04
N GLN A 102 -2.72 0.26 2.15
CA GLN A 102 -2.65 0.95 3.42
C GLN A 102 -4.08 1.04 3.96
N VAL A 103 -4.31 0.40 5.10
CA VAL A 103 -5.61 0.34 5.77
C VAL A 103 -5.60 1.27 6.97
N HIS A 104 -6.61 2.13 7.06
CA HIS A 104 -6.88 2.97 8.22
C HIS A 104 -8.28 2.63 8.75
N ALA A 105 -8.36 2.27 10.02
CA ALA A 105 -9.63 1.96 10.67
C ALA A 105 -9.84 2.88 11.88
N VAL A 106 -11.04 3.41 11.98
CA VAL A 106 -11.45 4.34 13.04
C VAL A 106 -12.75 3.84 13.65
N PRO A 107 -12.87 3.80 15.01
CA PRO A 107 -14.14 3.49 15.65
C PRO A 107 -15.18 4.54 15.30
N LEU A 108 -16.39 4.09 14.98
CA LEU A 108 -17.57 4.91 14.71
C LEU A 108 -18.61 4.67 15.79
N ARG A 109 -19.16 5.73 16.36
CA ARG A 109 -20.30 5.62 17.29
C ARG A 109 -21.59 5.90 16.57
N PHE A 110 -22.52 4.97 16.67
CA PHE A 110 -23.91 5.20 16.30
C PHE A 110 -24.72 5.72 17.49
N THR A 111 -25.96 6.12 17.24
CA THR A 111 -26.89 6.51 18.30
C THR A 111 -27.11 5.30 19.24
N GLY A 112 -26.65 5.44 20.49
CA GLY A 112 -26.65 4.36 21.49
C GLY A 112 -25.22 3.93 21.87
N GLU A 113 -25.07 2.74 22.45
CA GLU A 113 -23.76 2.20 22.88
C GLU A 113 -23.06 1.38 21.77
N GLU A 114 -23.69 1.25 20.62
CA GLU A 114 -23.17 0.44 19.51
C GLU A 114 -21.95 1.12 18.84
N ARG A 115 -20.83 0.41 18.81
CA ARG A 115 -19.59 0.85 18.17
C ARG A 115 -19.37 0.09 16.87
N GLY A 116 -19.44 0.80 15.75
CA GLY A 116 -18.97 0.28 14.47
C GLY A 116 -17.54 0.72 14.16
N VAL A 117 -17.09 0.43 12.96
CA VAL A 117 -15.76 0.81 12.46
C VAL A 117 -15.89 1.33 11.04
N VAL A 118 -15.22 2.44 10.74
CA VAL A 118 -14.97 2.87 9.36
C VAL A 118 -13.57 2.46 8.96
N ILE A 119 -13.46 1.79 7.84
CA ILE A 119 -12.20 1.33 7.24
C ILE A 119 -11.99 2.09 5.93
N VAL A 120 -10.85 2.74 5.80
CA VAL A 120 -10.41 3.38 4.57
C VAL A 120 -9.25 2.57 3.99
N LEU A 121 -9.34 2.24 2.71
CA LEU A 121 -8.42 1.41 1.96
C LEU A 121 -7.74 2.25 0.89
N HIS A 122 -6.46 2.50 1.05
CA HIS A 122 -5.64 3.19 0.07
C HIS A 122 -4.76 2.18 -0.68
N ASP A 123 -4.92 2.08 -1.99
CA ASP A 123 -4.13 1.20 -2.85
C ASP A 123 -2.75 1.83 -3.10
N ILE A 124 -1.72 1.28 -2.45
CA ILE A 124 -0.33 1.77 -2.54
C ILE A 124 0.55 0.85 -3.39
N THR A 125 -0.04 -0.02 -4.20
CA THR A 125 0.67 -1.04 -4.99
C THR A 125 1.72 -0.40 -5.90
N GLU A 126 1.35 0.61 -6.68
CA GLU A 126 2.28 1.31 -7.57
C GLU A 126 3.38 2.04 -6.80
N LEU A 127 3.04 2.66 -5.67
CA LEU A 127 4.02 3.31 -4.80
C LEU A 127 5.08 2.31 -4.31
N ARG A 128 4.65 1.16 -3.80
CA ARG A 128 5.56 0.10 -3.33
C ARG A 128 6.41 -0.48 -4.45
N ARG A 129 5.83 -0.65 -5.63
CA ARG A 129 6.57 -1.09 -6.81
C ARG A 129 7.67 -0.11 -7.20
N LEU A 130 7.37 1.19 -7.23
CA LEU A 130 8.36 2.23 -7.54
C LEU A 130 9.46 2.31 -6.49
N GLU A 131 9.13 2.19 -5.20
CA GLU A 131 10.10 2.14 -4.11
C GLU A 131 11.03 0.92 -4.25
N GLN A 132 10.48 -0.24 -4.60
CA GLN A 132 11.26 -1.45 -4.82
C GLN A 132 12.22 -1.30 -6.00
N VAL A 133 11.72 -0.84 -7.15
CA VAL A 133 12.55 -0.59 -8.35
C VAL A 133 13.69 0.39 -8.02
N ARG A 134 13.40 1.46 -7.29
CA ARG A 134 14.42 2.43 -6.85
C ARG A 134 15.48 1.78 -5.96
N THR A 135 15.07 0.95 -5.01
CA THR A 135 15.98 0.28 -4.09
C THR A 135 16.87 -0.72 -4.82
N GLU A 136 16.29 -1.53 -5.72
CA GLU A 136 17.01 -2.48 -6.55
C GLU A 136 17.99 -1.76 -7.49
N PHE A 137 17.57 -0.65 -8.10
CA PHE A 137 18.44 0.17 -8.94
C PHE A 137 19.68 0.65 -8.18
N VAL A 138 19.51 1.26 -7.00
CA VAL A 138 20.62 1.75 -6.17
C VAL A 138 21.54 0.59 -5.76
N ALA A 139 20.99 -0.55 -5.37
CA ALA A 139 21.76 -1.72 -5.01
C ALA A 139 22.59 -2.24 -6.19
N ASN A 140 21.97 -2.39 -7.37
CA ASN A 140 22.62 -2.87 -8.59
C ASN A 140 23.74 -1.92 -9.04
N VAL A 141 23.47 -0.61 -9.08
CA VAL A 141 24.50 0.39 -9.43
C VAL A 141 25.68 0.31 -8.45
N SER A 142 25.40 0.19 -7.16
CA SER A 142 26.46 0.07 -6.14
C SER A 142 27.33 -1.18 -6.33
N HIS A 143 26.72 -2.30 -6.70
CA HIS A 143 27.45 -3.55 -7.03
C HIS A 143 28.26 -3.43 -8.31
N GLU A 144 27.67 -2.88 -9.38
CA GLU A 144 28.35 -2.69 -10.67
C GLU A 144 29.52 -1.71 -10.61
N LEU A 145 29.45 -0.71 -9.73
CA LEU A 145 30.56 0.22 -9.50
C LEU A 145 31.65 -0.37 -8.61
N ARG A 146 31.28 -1.16 -7.59
CA ARG A 146 32.25 -1.71 -6.63
C ARG A 146 33.27 -2.64 -7.30
N THR A 147 32.84 -3.49 -8.20
CA THR A 147 33.68 -4.48 -8.89
C THR A 147 34.85 -3.82 -9.65
N PRO A 148 34.62 -2.88 -10.59
CA PRO A 148 35.70 -2.22 -11.29
C PRO A 148 36.57 -1.34 -10.38
N LEU A 149 35.99 -0.67 -9.36
CA LEU A 149 36.73 0.12 -8.41
C LEU A 149 37.69 -0.74 -7.56
N THR A 150 37.24 -1.90 -7.10
CA THR A 150 38.09 -2.85 -6.37
C THR A 150 39.25 -3.34 -7.25
N ALA A 151 38.98 -3.64 -8.52
CA ALA A 151 40.03 -4.03 -9.46
C ALA A 151 41.04 -2.89 -9.70
N ILE A 152 40.56 -1.67 -9.95
CA ILE A 152 41.41 -0.48 -10.11
C ILE A 152 42.30 -0.29 -8.89
N HIS A 153 41.72 -0.34 -7.69
CA HIS A 153 42.45 -0.18 -6.44
C HIS A 153 43.54 -1.24 -6.28
N GLY A 154 43.22 -2.52 -6.48
CA GLY A 154 44.19 -3.60 -6.35
C GLY A 154 45.36 -3.52 -7.34
N TYR A 155 45.08 -3.14 -8.61
CA TYR A 155 46.15 -2.93 -9.58
C TYR A 155 47.00 -1.72 -9.28
N LEU A 156 46.43 -0.63 -8.75
CA LEU A 156 47.21 0.55 -8.27
C LEU A 156 48.07 0.20 -7.07
N GLU A 157 47.57 -0.56 -6.10
CA GLU A 157 48.38 -1.04 -4.97
C GLU A 157 49.53 -1.89 -5.48
N THR A 158 49.31 -2.85 -6.38
CA THR A 158 50.39 -3.67 -6.95
C THR A 158 51.44 -2.84 -7.67
N LEU A 159 51.02 -1.79 -8.38
CA LEU A 159 51.97 -0.85 -9.03
C LEU A 159 52.80 -0.11 -8.02
N LEU A 160 52.22 0.38 -6.91
CA LEU A 160 52.92 1.11 -5.84
C LEU A 160 53.85 0.20 -5.07
N ASP A 161 53.53 -1.09 -4.89
CA ASP A 161 54.32 -2.08 -4.16
C ASP A 161 55.56 -2.60 -4.95
N GLY A 162 55.90 -1.96 -6.09
CA GLY A 162 57.16 -2.22 -6.81
C GLY A 162 56.97 -2.61 -8.27
N ALA A 163 55.74 -2.96 -8.76
CA ALA A 163 55.57 -3.30 -10.15
C ALA A 163 55.81 -2.13 -11.14
N LEU A 164 55.90 -0.90 -10.64
CA LEU A 164 56.33 0.28 -11.42
C LEU A 164 57.77 0.18 -11.90
N GLU A 165 58.62 -0.55 -11.20
CA GLU A 165 60.05 -0.73 -11.56
C GLU A 165 60.24 -1.67 -12.76
N GLU A 166 59.19 -2.46 -13.10
CA GLU A 166 59.18 -3.38 -14.24
C GLU A 166 58.32 -2.80 -15.37
N PRO A 167 58.90 -2.24 -16.47
CA PRO A 167 58.14 -1.50 -17.48
C PRO A 167 57.05 -2.29 -18.19
N GLU A 168 57.25 -3.60 -18.34
CA GLU A 168 56.23 -4.48 -18.98
C GLU A 168 55.01 -4.70 -18.07
N HIS A 169 55.26 -4.96 -16.78
CA HIS A 169 54.21 -5.14 -15.78
C HIS A 169 53.46 -3.82 -15.53
N ALA A 170 54.17 -2.72 -15.40
CA ALA A 170 53.58 -1.39 -15.24
C ALA A 170 52.62 -1.05 -16.38
N ARG A 171 53.07 -1.25 -17.63
CA ARG A 171 52.19 -0.98 -18.83
C ARG A 171 50.97 -1.88 -18.89
N LYS A 172 51.10 -3.16 -18.52
CA LYS A 172 50.00 -4.12 -18.48
C LYS A 172 48.96 -3.72 -17.46
N PHE A 173 49.36 -3.42 -16.22
CA PHE A 173 48.45 -3.05 -15.13
C PHE A 173 47.77 -1.71 -15.38
N LEU A 174 48.49 -0.68 -15.84
CA LEU A 174 47.89 0.58 -16.26
C LEU A 174 46.87 0.40 -17.38
N GLY A 175 47.11 -0.50 -18.35
CA GLY A 175 46.15 -0.81 -19.39
C GLY A 175 44.87 -1.51 -18.86
N ILE A 176 44.98 -2.28 -17.77
CA ILE A 176 43.79 -2.87 -17.11
C ILE A 176 43.01 -1.79 -16.37
N VAL A 177 43.68 -0.95 -15.57
CA VAL A 177 43.07 0.18 -14.89
C VAL A 177 42.32 1.08 -15.86
N PHE A 178 42.96 1.44 -16.99
CA PHE A 178 42.35 2.26 -18.03
C PHE A 178 41.03 1.64 -18.54
N ARG A 179 41.05 0.34 -18.92
CA ARG A 179 39.84 -0.35 -19.37
C ARG A 179 38.72 -0.39 -18.34
N HIS A 180 39.05 -0.50 -17.06
CA HIS A 180 38.03 -0.46 -15.99
C HIS A 180 37.44 0.94 -15.82
N THR A 181 38.24 2.00 -15.99
CA THR A 181 37.74 3.39 -15.93
C THR A 181 36.85 3.75 -17.13
N GLU A 182 37.13 3.20 -18.32
CA GLU A 182 36.27 3.41 -19.51
C GLU A 182 34.91 2.71 -19.40
N ARG A 183 34.80 1.72 -18.52
CA ARG A 183 33.52 0.97 -18.28
C ARG A 183 32.69 1.57 -17.18
N LEU A 184 33.19 2.52 -16.37
CA LEU A 184 32.49 3.25 -15.32
C LEU A 184 31.74 4.46 -15.87
#